data_6dbb7be10b23ee2804f33e5a299f43a4
#
_entry.id   6dbb7be10b23ee2804f33e5a299f43a4
#
_cell.length_a   1.000
_cell.length_b   1.000
_cell.length_c   1.000
_cell.angle_alpha   90.00
_cell.angle_beta   90.00
_cell.angle_gamma   90.00
#
_symmetry.space_group_name_H-M   'P 1'
#
loop_
_entity.id
_entity.type
_entity.pdbx_description
1 polymer ?
#
loop_
_entity_poly.entity_id
_entity_poly.type
_entity_poly.pdbx_seq_one_letter_code
_entity_poly.pdbx_strand_id
1 'polypeptide(L)'
;MIDWLQAYPNLVILAMDQMSLYFQATLTRVWSPIGQTPVVRITPQRDHAHFYGALELRLGREIAVTALEETTEVTADFVRLLLLLFPTQPILLLLDRAPWHHGLALDEVLAENPRLELIYFPPACPDLNPQEHVWEQARDHVGHNHGYPQFPMLIDDFETYLNETPFETNFMQKYAPAILCEF
;
A
#
# COMPACT_ATOMS: atom_id res chain seq x y z
N MET A 1 -14.06 14.61 0.71
CA MET A 1 -14.38 13.20 0.35
C MET A 1 -15.86 13.00 0.02
N ILE A 2 -16.81 13.28 0.92
CA ILE A 2 -18.26 13.07 0.70
C ILE A 2 -18.78 13.82 -0.54
N ASP A 3 -18.41 15.09 -0.71
CA ASP A 3 -18.82 15.90 -1.85
C ASP A 3 -18.34 15.32 -3.20
N TRP A 4 -17.14 14.77 -3.23
CA TRP A 4 -16.58 14.10 -4.41
C TRP A 4 -17.30 12.80 -4.74
N LEU A 5 -17.63 12.02 -3.72
CA LEU A 5 -18.36 10.77 -3.88
C LEU A 5 -19.77 10.97 -4.42
N GLN A 6 -20.44 12.05 -4.00
CA GLN A 6 -21.74 12.43 -4.53
C GLN A 6 -21.67 12.96 -5.97
N ALA A 7 -20.59 13.67 -6.31
CA ALA A 7 -20.40 14.23 -7.63
C ALA A 7 -19.97 13.19 -8.67
N TYR A 8 -19.28 12.12 -8.25
CA TYR A 8 -18.67 11.13 -9.15
C TYR A 8 -18.99 9.69 -8.71
N PRO A 9 -20.07 9.07 -9.24
CA PRO A 9 -20.44 7.69 -8.88
C PRO A 9 -19.36 6.65 -9.19
N ASN A 10 -18.53 6.92 -10.20
CA ASN A 10 -17.40 6.07 -10.62
C ASN A 10 -16.06 6.47 -10.00
N LEU A 11 -16.07 7.24 -8.92
CA LEU A 11 -14.86 7.67 -8.21
C LEU A 11 -14.08 6.44 -7.70
N VAL A 12 -12.80 6.38 -8.02
CA VAL A 12 -11.85 5.42 -7.45
C VAL A 12 -11.22 6.05 -6.21
N ILE A 13 -11.24 5.35 -5.09
CA ILE A 13 -10.64 5.81 -3.84
C ILE A 13 -9.49 4.87 -3.51
N LEU A 14 -8.30 5.43 -3.46
CA LEU A 14 -7.06 4.71 -3.20
C LEU A 14 -6.44 5.20 -1.88
N ALA A 15 -6.02 4.26 -1.03
CA ALA A 15 -5.12 4.58 0.08
C ALA A 15 -3.70 4.16 -0.33
N MET A 16 -2.78 5.11 -0.34
CA MET A 16 -1.40 4.91 -0.82
C MET A 16 -0.41 5.04 0.32
N ASP A 17 0.64 4.23 0.25
CA ASP A 17 1.75 4.27 1.19
C ASP A 17 3.00 3.59 0.61
N GLN A 18 4.12 3.68 1.32
CA GLN A 18 5.36 2.97 1.02
C GLN A 18 5.80 2.14 2.21
N MET A 19 6.54 1.07 1.90
CA MET A 19 7.21 0.27 2.92
C MET A 19 8.58 -0.21 2.44
N SER A 20 9.48 -0.45 3.39
CA SER A 20 10.75 -1.15 3.12
C SER A 20 10.65 -2.62 3.53
N LEU A 21 10.94 -3.51 2.58
CA LEU A 21 11.07 -4.93 2.81
C LEU A 21 12.55 -5.27 2.99
N TYR A 22 12.91 -5.85 4.13
CA TYR A 22 14.27 -6.27 4.44
C TYR A 22 14.44 -7.77 4.19
N PHE A 23 15.59 -8.16 3.63
CA PHE A 23 15.91 -9.56 3.41
C PHE A 23 16.08 -10.36 4.71
N GLN A 24 16.47 -9.68 5.78
CA GLN A 24 16.57 -10.32 7.08
C GLN A 24 15.18 -10.73 7.57
N ALA A 25 14.94 -12.03 7.70
CA ALA A 25 13.70 -12.56 8.21
C ALA A 25 13.35 -11.95 9.57
N THR A 26 12.16 -11.39 9.69
CA THR A 26 11.62 -10.95 10.97
C THR A 26 10.96 -12.14 11.67
N LEU A 27 11.19 -12.24 12.99
CA LEU A 27 10.65 -13.33 13.79
C LEU A 27 9.36 -12.86 14.48
N THR A 28 8.30 -13.61 14.29
CA THR A 28 7.04 -13.45 15.04
C THR A 28 6.74 -14.71 15.86
N ARG A 29 5.82 -14.59 16.81
CA ARG A 29 5.40 -15.72 17.66
C ARG A 29 4.57 -16.70 16.84
N VAL A 30 4.90 -17.97 16.92
CA VAL A 30 4.15 -19.06 16.30
C VAL A 30 3.78 -20.11 17.32
N TRP A 31 2.68 -20.81 17.10
CA TRP A 31 2.33 -21.97 17.88
C TRP A 31 3.21 -23.14 17.49
N SER A 32 3.79 -23.80 18.49
CA SER A 32 4.56 -25.03 18.28
C SER A 32 4.27 -26.04 19.39
N PRO A 33 4.48 -27.34 19.16
CA PRO A 33 4.38 -28.35 20.23
C PRO A 33 5.33 -28.03 21.39
N ILE A 34 4.88 -28.35 22.60
CA ILE A 34 5.69 -28.13 23.81
C ILE A 34 7.04 -28.86 23.69
N GLY A 35 8.11 -28.12 23.94
CA GLY A 35 9.49 -28.64 23.84
C GLY A 35 10.09 -28.61 22.43
N GLN A 36 9.37 -28.13 21.42
CA GLN A 36 9.87 -27.97 20.05
C GLN A 36 9.93 -26.48 19.70
N THR A 37 11.09 -25.87 19.88
CA THR A 37 11.29 -24.48 19.50
C THR A 37 11.50 -24.38 17.98
N PRO A 38 10.67 -23.61 17.24
CA PRO A 38 10.91 -23.38 15.82
C PRO A 38 12.24 -22.69 15.59
N VAL A 39 12.99 -23.14 14.58
CA VAL A 39 14.27 -22.56 14.20
C VAL A 39 14.14 -21.98 12.80
N VAL A 40 14.30 -20.68 12.68
CA VAL A 40 14.36 -19.97 11.39
C VAL A 40 15.82 -19.68 11.07
N ARG A 41 16.25 -20.04 9.88
CA ARG A 41 17.58 -19.67 9.37
C ARG A 41 17.53 -18.23 8.92
N ILE A 42 18.33 -17.38 9.53
CA ILE A 42 18.42 -15.97 9.20
C ILE A 42 19.64 -15.75 8.31
N THR A 43 19.44 -15.06 7.20
CA THR A 43 20.54 -14.58 6.37
C THR A 43 21.06 -13.26 6.94
N PRO A 44 22.36 -13.08 7.16
CA PRO A 44 22.91 -11.85 7.76
C PRO A 44 22.97 -10.66 6.80
N GLN A 45 22.47 -10.80 5.57
CA GLN A 45 22.44 -9.74 4.56
C GLN A 45 21.42 -8.67 4.95
N ARG A 46 21.77 -7.41 4.68
CA ARG A 46 20.96 -6.23 4.97
C ARG A 46 20.33 -5.60 3.72
N ASP A 47 20.18 -6.42 2.67
CA ASP A 47 19.52 -5.96 1.46
C ASP A 47 18.08 -5.59 1.77
N HIS A 48 17.58 -4.54 1.12
CA HIS A 48 16.20 -4.08 1.23
C HIS A 48 15.69 -3.61 -0.12
N ALA A 49 14.39 -3.63 -0.28
CA ALA A 49 13.68 -3.05 -1.41
C ALA A 49 12.53 -2.21 -0.88
N HIS A 50 12.17 -1.16 -1.61
CA HIS A 50 11.01 -0.35 -1.30
C HIS A 50 9.82 -0.83 -2.13
N PHE A 51 8.64 -0.77 -1.54
CA PHE A 51 7.38 -1.02 -2.20
C PHE A 51 6.52 0.23 -2.13
N TYR A 52 5.92 0.59 -3.25
CA TYR A 52 4.82 1.53 -3.33
C TYR A 52 3.55 0.73 -3.51
N GLY A 53 2.52 1.05 -2.74
CA GLY A 53 1.24 0.37 -2.78
C GLY A 53 0.07 1.33 -2.75
N ALA A 54 -1.02 0.94 -3.40
CA ALA A 54 -2.27 1.67 -3.41
C ALA A 54 -3.46 0.70 -3.34
N LEU A 55 -4.12 0.68 -2.19
CA LEU A 55 -5.31 -0.14 -1.95
C LEU A 55 -6.56 0.57 -2.48
N GLU A 56 -7.25 -0.06 -3.42
CA GLU A 56 -8.57 0.38 -3.85
C GLU A 56 -9.62 0.00 -2.79
N LEU A 57 -10.23 1.01 -2.15
CA LEU A 57 -10.98 0.84 -0.92
C LEU A 57 -12.38 0.23 -1.09
N ARG A 58 -12.91 0.15 -2.30
CA ARG A 58 -14.22 -0.48 -2.56
C ARG A 58 -14.10 -1.96 -2.87
N LEU A 59 -13.06 -2.35 -3.62
CA LEU A 59 -12.87 -3.72 -4.11
C LEU A 59 -11.84 -4.50 -3.29
N GLY A 60 -11.05 -3.81 -2.45
CA GLY A 60 -9.95 -4.43 -1.71
C GLY A 60 -8.80 -4.89 -2.63
N ARG A 61 -8.66 -4.27 -3.80
CA ARG A 61 -7.61 -4.61 -4.75
C ARG A 61 -6.37 -3.75 -4.46
N GLU A 62 -5.26 -4.42 -4.26
CA GLU A 62 -3.97 -3.78 -4.13
C GLU A 62 -3.30 -3.59 -5.51
N ILE A 63 -2.56 -2.50 -5.65
CA ILE A 63 -1.67 -2.21 -6.76
C ILE A 63 -0.32 -1.91 -6.14
N ALA A 64 0.62 -2.83 -6.24
CA ALA A 64 1.93 -2.68 -5.65
C ALA A 64 3.04 -2.85 -6.69
N VAL A 65 4.10 -2.06 -6.53
CA VAL A 65 5.32 -2.13 -7.34
C VAL A 65 6.55 -1.97 -6.48
N THR A 66 7.64 -2.60 -6.88
CA THR A 66 8.96 -2.37 -6.27
C THR A 66 9.58 -1.08 -6.78
N ALA A 67 10.34 -0.41 -5.91
CA ALA A 67 11.11 0.78 -6.22
C ALA A 67 12.52 0.72 -5.61
N LEU A 68 13.45 1.48 -6.19
CA LEU A 68 14.82 1.53 -5.69
C LEU A 68 14.97 2.51 -4.52
N GLU A 69 14.10 3.51 -4.44
CA GLU A 69 14.16 4.59 -3.45
C GLU A 69 12.78 5.18 -3.18
N GLU A 70 12.67 5.92 -2.09
CA GLU A 70 11.47 6.67 -1.70
C GLU A 70 11.74 8.16 -1.93
N THR A 71 11.33 8.66 -3.10
CA THR A 71 11.50 10.06 -3.51
C THR A 71 10.20 10.63 -4.08
N THR A 72 10.13 11.95 -4.19
CA THR A 72 8.97 12.63 -4.78
C THR A 72 8.78 12.26 -6.26
N GLU A 73 9.88 12.05 -6.98
CA GLU A 73 9.89 11.66 -8.39
C GLU A 73 9.29 10.25 -8.55
N VAL A 74 9.73 9.30 -7.73
CA VAL A 74 9.19 7.92 -7.73
C VAL A 74 7.72 7.92 -7.30
N THR A 75 7.35 8.73 -6.31
CA THR A 75 5.94 8.92 -5.92
C THR A 75 5.12 9.45 -7.09
N ALA A 76 5.61 10.46 -7.81
CA ALA A 76 4.93 11.01 -8.98
C ALA A 76 4.78 9.96 -10.11
N ASP A 77 5.81 9.13 -10.34
CA ASP A 77 5.75 8.07 -11.34
C ASP A 77 4.75 6.97 -10.95
N PHE A 78 4.68 6.61 -9.68
CA PHE A 78 3.66 5.68 -9.19
C PHE A 78 2.24 6.25 -9.35
N VAL A 79 2.04 7.54 -9.06
CA VAL A 79 0.75 8.22 -9.29
C VAL A 79 0.39 8.26 -10.79
N ARG A 80 1.37 8.46 -11.69
CA ARG A 80 1.17 8.34 -13.14
C ARG A 80 0.73 6.93 -13.54
N LEU A 81 1.31 5.89 -12.94
CA LEU A 81 0.88 4.51 -13.14
C LEU A 81 -0.58 4.31 -12.73
N LEU A 82 -0.99 4.82 -11.56
CA LEU A 82 -2.40 4.76 -11.12
C LEU A 82 -3.34 5.46 -12.11
N LEU A 83 -2.93 6.62 -12.63
CA LEU A 83 -3.68 7.35 -13.66
C LEU A 83 -3.81 6.58 -14.97
N LEU A 84 -2.83 5.76 -15.33
CA LEU A 84 -2.89 4.86 -16.50
C LEU A 84 -3.81 3.67 -16.27
N LEU A 85 -3.82 3.10 -15.06
CA LEU A 85 -4.69 1.97 -14.70
C LEU A 85 -6.17 2.39 -14.58
N PHE A 86 -6.42 3.65 -14.24
CA PHE A 86 -7.76 4.23 -14.17
C PHE A 86 -7.90 5.41 -15.16
N PRO A 87 -7.94 5.14 -16.49
CA PRO A 87 -7.76 6.18 -17.51
C PRO A 87 -8.89 7.21 -17.58
N THR A 88 -10.08 6.88 -17.12
CA THR A 88 -11.28 7.74 -17.25
C THR A 88 -11.92 8.10 -15.91
N GLN A 89 -11.64 7.37 -14.87
CA GLN A 89 -12.26 7.57 -13.56
C GLN A 89 -11.60 8.76 -12.83
N PRO A 90 -12.37 9.57 -12.10
CA PRO A 90 -11.81 10.44 -11.07
C PRO A 90 -11.15 9.58 -9.98
N ILE A 91 -10.03 10.07 -9.46
CA ILE A 91 -9.25 9.39 -8.43
C ILE A 91 -9.16 10.30 -7.21
N LEU A 92 -9.52 9.76 -6.06
CA LEU A 92 -9.25 10.34 -4.76
C LEU A 92 -8.15 9.51 -4.09
N LEU A 93 -6.98 10.11 -3.93
CA LEU A 93 -5.82 9.46 -3.35
C LEU A 93 -5.62 9.92 -1.90
N LEU A 94 -5.70 8.96 -0.98
CA LEU A 94 -5.47 9.18 0.45
C LEU A 94 -4.04 8.78 0.76
N LEU A 95 -3.27 9.67 1.40
CA LEU A 95 -1.87 9.43 1.73
C LEU A 95 -1.49 10.13 3.03
N ASP A 96 -0.40 9.70 3.62
CA ASP A 96 0.17 10.37 4.78
C ASP A 96 0.98 11.62 4.37
N ARG A 97 1.65 12.24 5.33
CA ARG A 97 2.46 13.46 5.13
C ARG A 97 3.95 13.18 5.06
N ALA A 98 4.34 12.04 4.50
CA ALA A 98 5.76 11.75 4.29
C ALA A 98 6.41 12.83 3.40
N PRO A 99 7.71 13.14 3.57
CA PRO A 99 8.37 14.20 2.80
C PRO A 99 8.27 14.01 1.28
N TRP A 100 8.29 12.79 0.81
CA TRP A 100 8.19 12.44 -0.62
C TRP A 100 6.75 12.47 -1.17
N HIS A 101 5.74 12.70 -0.32
CA HIS A 101 4.36 12.96 -0.74
C HIS A 101 4.09 14.45 -1.04
N HIS A 102 5.13 15.26 -1.10
CA HIS A 102 5.09 16.68 -1.41
C HIS A 102 6.22 17.04 -2.35
N GLY A 103 6.01 18.07 -3.20
CA GLY A 103 7.05 18.63 -4.04
C GLY A 103 6.65 18.76 -5.50
N LEU A 104 7.53 19.43 -6.25
CA LEU A 104 7.24 19.87 -7.62
C LEU A 104 6.80 18.75 -8.56
N ALA A 105 7.44 17.59 -8.51
CA ALA A 105 7.10 16.47 -9.40
C ALA A 105 5.65 15.98 -9.21
N LEU A 106 5.16 15.94 -7.97
CA LEU A 106 3.78 15.56 -7.66
C LEU A 106 2.80 16.71 -7.99
N ASP A 107 3.20 17.96 -7.72
CA ASP A 107 2.40 19.15 -8.05
C ASP A 107 2.16 19.28 -9.57
N GLU A 108 3.16 18.92 -10.39
CA GLU A 108 3.02 18.86 -11.86
C GLU A 108 2.00 17.82 -12.29
N VAL A 109 2.04 16.61 -11.70
CA VAL A 109 1.05 15.54 -11.99
C VAL A 109 -0.36 16.00 -11.63
N LEU A 110 -0.53 16.67 -10.51
CA LEU A 110 -1.84 17.21 -10.08
C LEU A 110 -2.34 18.30 -11.04
N ALA A 111 -1.47 19.21 -11.44
CA ALA A 111 -1.83 20.31 -12.36
C ALA A 111 -2.27 19.79 -13.74
N GLU A 112 -1.66 18.71 -14.21
CA GLU A 112 -1.98 18.08 -15.50
C GLU A 112 -3.22 17.18 -15.44
N ASN A 113 -3.64 16.75 -14.25
CA ASN A 113 -4.71 15.76 -14.09
C ASN A 113 -5.82 16.25 -13.14
N PRO A 114 -6.76 17.11 -13.60
CA PRO A 114 -7.84 17.67 -12.76
C PRO A 114 -8.82 16.60 -12.22
N ARG A 115 -8.73 15.36 -12.66
CA ARG A 115 -9.49 14.21 -12.17
C ARG A 115 -8.83 13.49 -10.99
N LEU A 116 -7.65 13.95 -10.54
CA LEU A 116 -6.92 13.46 -9.38
C LEU A 116 -7.00 14.48 -8.25
N GLU A 117 -7.42 14.05 -7.08
CA GLU A 117 -7.39 14.84 -5.86
C GLU A 117 -6.64 14.09 -4.76
N LEU A 118 -5.86 14.82 -3.97
CA LEU A 118 -5.14 14.29 -2.81
C LEU A 118 -5.83 14.69 -1.51
N ILE A 119 -5.97 13.74 -0.60
CA ILE A 119 -6.35 14.00 0.79
C ILE A 119 -5.29 13.41 1.70
N TYR A 120 -4.76 14.24 2.59
CA TYR A 120 -3.75 13.80 3.55
C TYR A 120 -4.40 13.37 4.87
N PHE A 121 -3.97 12.22 5.38
CA PHE A 121 -4.33 11.80 6.73
C PHE A 121 -3.83 12.81 7.78
N PRO A 122 -4.50 12.88 8.95
CA PRO A 122 -3.98 13.66 10.06
C PRO A 122 -2.55 13.21 10.44
N PRO A 123 -1.69 14.13 10.91
CA PRO A 123 -0.34 13.78 11.34
C PRO A 123 -0.35 12.71 12.44
N ALA A 124 0.62 11.79 12.40
CA ALA A 124 0.83 10.73 13.39
C ALA A 124 -0.41 9.84 13.63
N CYS A 125 -1.17 9.53 12.60
CA CYS A 125 -2.33 8.63 12.66
C CYS A 125 -2.17 7.45 11.67
N PRO A 126 -1.16 6.57 11.79
CA PRO A 126 -0.98 5.44 10.90
C PRO A 126 -2.18 4.48 10.93
N ASP A 127 -2.85 4.34 12.08
CA ASP A 127 -4.07 3.52 12.24
C ASP A 127 -5.22 3.94 11.31
N LEU A 128 -5.17 5.12 10.72
CA LEU A 128 -6.14 5.60 9.75
C LEU A 128 -5.78 5.22 8.32
N ASN A 129 -4.54 4.79 8.05
CA ASN A 129 -4.13 4.38 6.72
C ASN A 129 -4.42 2.89 6.50
N PRO A 130 -5.41 2.53 5.66
CA PRO A 130 -5.71 1.12 5.38
C PRO A 130 -4.54 0.36 4.75
N GLN A 131 -3.63 1.05 4.10
CA GLN A 131 -2.45 0.46 3.47
C GLN A 131 -1.50 -0.19 4.49
N GLU A 132 -1.45 0.31 5.72
CA GLU A 132 -0.67 -0.32 6.79
C GLU A 132 -1.12 -1.76 7.09
N HIS A 133 -2.43 -2.03 7.01
CA HIS A 133 -2.96 -3.39 7.14
C HIS A 133 -2.52 -4.32 6.01
N VAL A 134 -2.43 -3.80 4.79
CA VAL A 134 -1.91 -4.56 3.63
C VAL A 134 -0.47 -4.98 3.89
N TRP A 135 0.36 -4.02 4.34
CA TRP A 135 1.76 -4.29 4.68
C TRP A 135 1.91 -5.31 5.81
N GLU A 136 1.10 -5.20 6.85
CA GLU A 136 1.10 -6.13 7.98
C GLU A 136 0.75 -7.55 7.52
N GLN A 137 -0.34 -7.72 6.79
CA GLN A 137 -0.76 -9.02 6.27
C GLN A 137 0.29 -9.63 5.32
N ALA A 138 0.87 -8.84 4.43
CA ALA A 138 1.91 -9.31 3.52
C ALA A 138 3.19 -9.74 4.27
N ARG A 139 3.61 -8.99 5.30
CA ARG A 139 4.73 -9.38 6.17
C ARG A 139 4.44 -10.67 6.92
N ASP A 140 3.22 -10.82 7.46
CA ASP A 140 2.82 -12.02 8.19
C ASP A 140 2.79 -13.25 7.28
N HIS A 141 2.34 -13.10 6.05
CA HIS A 141 2.17 -14.22 5.13
C HIS A 141 3.49 -14.62 4.42
N VAL A 142 4.29 -13.64 4.00
CA VAL A 142 5.47 -13.88 3.16
C VAL A 142 6.77 -13.65 3.94
N GLY A 143 6.86 -12.59 4.76
CA GLY A 143 8.10 -12.13 5.36
C GLY A 143 8.46 -12.79 6.70
N HIS A 144 7.46 -13.02 7.57
CA HIS A 144 7.72 -13.51 8.92
C HIS A 144 8.01 -15.01 8.96
N ASN A 145 9.07 -15.40 9.70
CA ASN A 145 9.49 -16.78 9.90
C ASN A 145 9.84 -17.56 8.63
N HIS A 146 10.00 -16.90 7.49
CA HIS A 146 10.41 -17.49 6.23
C HIS A 146 11.89 -17.21 5.95
N GLY A 147 12.65 -18.25 5.59
CA GLY A 147 14.05 -18.14 5.18
C GLY A 147 14.17 -18.29 3.68
N TYR A 148 14.27 -17.19 2.96
CA TYR A 148 14.50 -17.21 1.51
C TYR A 148 15.97 -17.43 1.19
N PRO A 149 16.30 -18.27 0.18
CA PRO A 149 17.69 -18.48 -0.24
C PRO A 149 18.30 -17.25 -0.93
N GLN A 150 17.47 -16.42 -1.59
CA GLN A 150 17.88 -15.22 -2.32
C GLN A 150 16.85 -14.11 -2.16
N PHE A 151 17.32 -12.87 -2.05
CA PHE A 151 16.45 -11.72 -1.88
C PHE A 151 15.45 -11.48 -3.03
N PRO A 152 15.81 -11.62 -4.32
CA PRO A 152 14.84 -11.51 -5.40
C PRO A 152 13.63 -12.44 -5.26
N MET A 153 13.80 -13.65 -4.73
CA MET A 153 12.69 -14.58 -4.51
C MET A 153 11.70 -14.05 -3.47
N LEU A 154 12.20 -13.42 -2.40
CA LEU A 154 11.35 -12.79 -1.41
C LEU A 154 10.58 -11.61 -2.02
N ILE A 155 11.25 -10.80 -2.87
CA ILE A 155 10.61 -9.67 -3.56
C ILE A 155 9.49 -10.17 -4.48
N ASP A 156 9.77 -11.17 -5.31
CA ASP A 156 8.81 -11.73 -6.27
C ASP A 156 7.58 -12.32 -5.57
N ASP A 157 7.77 -13.08 -4.49
CA ASP A 157 6.68 -13.65 -3.71
C ASP A 157 5.87 -12.57 -2.99
N PHE A 158 6.54 -11.55 -2.49
CA PHE A 158 5.89 -10.43 -1.79
C PHE A 158 5.04 -9.60 -2.77
N GLU A 159 5.57 -9.27 -3.94
CA GLU A 159 4.86 -8.54 -5.00
C GLU A 159 3.68 -9.35 -5.54
N THR A 160 3.87 -10.65 -5.75
CA THR A 160 2.80 -11.57 -6.17
C THR A 160 1.68 -11.60 -5.14
N TYR A 161 2.02 -11.78 -3.86
CA TYR A 161 1.03 -11.79 -2.79
C TYR A 161 0.21 -10.50 -2.75
N LEU A 162 0.86 -9.34 -2.83
CA LEU A 162 0.21 -8.05 -2.83
C LEU A 162 -0.77 -7.88 -3.99
N ASN A 163 -0.36 -8.23 -5.22
CA ASN A 163 -1.16 -7.97 -6.42
C ASN A 163 -2.24 -9.04 -6.68
N GLU A 164 -2.13 -10.23 -6.07
CA GLU A 164 -3.09 -11.32 -6.30
C GLU A 164 -4.06 -11.53 -5.12
N THR A 165 -3.76 -10.98 -3.94
CA THR A 165 -4.60 -11.15 -2.75
C THR A 165 -5.64 -10.02 -2.65
N PRO A 166 -6.93 -10.36 -2.46
CA PRO A 166 -7.92 -9.35 -2.09
C PRO A 166 -7.77 -8.98 -0.60
N PHE A 167 -7.69 -7.70 -0.30
CA PHE A 167 -7.56 -7.18 1.06
C PHE A 167 -8.89 -6.60 1.55
N GLU A 168 -9.47 -7.21 2.57
CA GLU A 168 -10.68 -6.67 3.17
C GLU A 168 -10.39 -5.39 3.95
N THR A 169 -11.19 -4.36 3.72
CA THR A 169 -11.12 -3.11 4.47
C THR A 169 -12.51 -2.65 4.88
N ASN A 170 -12.65 -2.17 6.09
CA ASN A 170 -13.87 -1.56 6.60
C ASN A 170 -13.82 -0.03 6.56
N PHE A 171 -12.82 0.55 5.90
CA PHE A 171 -12.61 2.00 5.85
C PHE A 171 -13.84 2.74 5.34
N MET A 172 -14.40 2.29 4.21
CA MET A 172 -15.59 2.92 3.63
C MET A 172 -16.80 2.79 4.56
N GLN A 173 -16.99 1.65 5.22
CA GLN A 173 -18.08 1.43 6.19
C GLN A 173 -17.94 2.36 7.40
N LYS A 174 -16.72 2.57 7.87
CA LYS A 174 -16.43 3.36 9.07
C LYS A 174 -16.48 4.87 8.80
N TYR A 175 -15.96 5.33 7.67
CA TYR A 175 -15.75 6.75 7.39
C TYR A 175 -16.66 7.32 6.31
N ALA A 176 -17.32 6.48 5.53
CA ALA A 176 -18.23 6.88 4.47
C ALA A 176 -19.50 5.99 4.37
N PRO A 177 -20.18 5.64 5.49
CA PRO A 177 -21.27 4.67 5.49
C PRO A 177 -22.46 5.11 4.61
N ALA A 178 -22.72 6.41 4.49
CA ALA A 178 -23.83 6.92 3.68
C ALA A 178 -23.69 6.61 2.19
N ILE A 179 -22.48 6.32 1.71
CA ILE A 179 -22.19 6.07 0.30
C ILE A 179 -22.39 4.60 -0.05
N LEU A 180 -22.21 3.69 0.91
CA LEU A 180 -22.42 2.26 0.71
C LEU A 180 -23.91 1.87 0.67
N CYS A 181 -24.81 2.75 1.13
CA CYS A 181 -26.25 2.51 1.13
C CYS A 181 -26.93 2.90 -0.20
N GLU A 182 -26.23 3.49 -1.15
CA GLU A 182 -26.78 3.95 -2.44
C GLU A 182 -26.46 3.01 -3.62
N PHE A 183 -25.91 1.79 -3.35
CA PHE A 183 -25.58 0.78 -4.37
C PHE A 183 -26.17 -0.58 -4.05
#